data_45e1f80c2d193c18fc5fbc7bad1e62b2
#
_entry.id   45e1f80c2d193c18fc5fbc7bad1e62b2
#
_cell.length_a   1.000
_cell.length_b   1.000
_cell.length_c   1.000
_cell.angle_alpha   90.00
_cell.angle_beta   90.00
_cell.angle_gamma   90.00
#
_symmetry.space_group_name_H-M   'P 1'
#
loop_
_entity.id
_entity.type
_entity.pdbx_description
1 polymer ?
#
loop_
_entity_poly.entity_id
_entity_poly.type
_entity_poly.pdbx_seq_one_letter_code
_entity_poly.pdbx_strand_id
1 'polypeptide(L)'
;LAVATSLFGGFVTPLALADKTSATAAIATEPFDQQAALRDLAAVAVQRTMEKIGHPDGLYLTPAFHIRLPAKLDTAANTLAANYASSLSTALELSLNRSAEALVHPAADYVLKILPTVTFADPERLMRGPPDAVTAALQKTIGPGFRKAMAALVPASAAQADAPGTLQRVQSRYEDITNTPFADFDLNGYILESFTTAFFASLAR
;
A
#
# COMPACT_ATOMS: atom_id res chain seq x y z
N LEU A 1 1.44 89.15 -47.02
CA LEU A 1 1.98 89.17 -48.43
C LEU A 1 2.70 87.83 -48.68
N ALA A 2 2.46 87.26 -49.92
CA ALA A 2 3.14 86.12 -50.57
C ALA A 2 2.82 84.71 -50.02
N VAL A 3 1.92 84.12 -50.62
CA VAL A 3 1.76 83.04 -51.61
C VAL A 3 3.07 82.34 -51.99
N ALA A 4 3.13 81.04 -51.80
CA ALA A 4 3.82 80.13 -52.69
C ALA A 4 3.27 78.67 -52.50
N THR A 5 2.66 78.25 -53.54
CA THR A 5 2.23 76.92 -53.95
C THR A 5 3.42 76.06 -54.25
N SER A 6 3.43 74.74 -53.89
CA SER A 6 3.99 73.71 -54.76
C SER A 6 3.74 72.30 -54.17
N LEU A 7 2.89 71.56 -54.81
CA LEU A 7 3.07 70.38 -55.67
C LEU A 7 3.48 69.07 -54.99
N PHE A 8 2.49 68.22 -54.96
CA PHE A 8 2.42 66.75 -55.19
C PHE A 8 3.76 65.97 -55.41
N GLY A 9 3.89 64.93 -54.68
CA GLY A 9 4.72 63.82 -54.95
C GLY A 9 4.23 62.57 -54.21
N GLY A 10 3.27 61.87 -54.81
CA GLY A 10 2.77 60.62 -54.27
C GLY A 10 3.81 59.51 -54.40
N PHE A 11 4.19 58.94 -53.30
CA PHE A 11 4.82 57.63 -53.29
C PHE A 11 3.87 56.63 -52.68
N VAL A 12 3.29 55.82 -53.56
CA VAL A 12 2.53 54.63 -53.16
C VAL A 12 3.58 53.57 -52.88
N THR A 13 3.83 53.27 -51.62
CA THR A 13 4.55 52.06 -51.19
C THR A 13 3.56 50.89 -51.17
N PRO A 14 3.86 49.78 -51.83
CA PRO A 14 3.02 48.58 -51.70
C PRO A 14 3.14 48.01 -50.30
N LEU A 15 2.00 47.84 -49.66
CA LEU A 15 1.82 47.16 -48.41
C LEU A 15 2.25 45.68 -48.63
N ALA A 16 3.41 45.30 -48.12
CA ALA A 16 3.86 43.90 -48.10
C ALA A 16 2.91 43.13 -47.15
N LEU A 17 2.12 42.28 -47.73
CA LEU A 17 1.30 41.30 -47.01
C LEU A 17 2.29 40.37 -46.29
N ALA A 18 2.49 40.58 -44.99
CA ALA A 18 3.21 39.67 -44.15
C ALA A 18 2.45 38.37 -44.08
N ASP A 19 2.98 37.39 -44.76
CA ASP A 19 2.53 36.00 -44.69
C ASP A 19 2.65 35.54 -43.24
N LYS A 20 1.50 35.45 -42.57
CA LYS A 20 1.40 34.81 -41.25
C LYS A 20 1.54 33.33 -41.44
N THR A 21 2.75 32.89 -41.60
CA THR A 21 3.09 31.47 -41.42
C THR A 21 2.75 31.12 -39.99
N SER A 22 1.57 30.55 -39.80
CA SER A 22 1.20 29.93 -38.55
C SER A 22 2.21 28.84 -38.27
N ALA A 23 3.17 29.14 -37.41
CA ALA A 23 3.95 28.13 -36.73
C ALA A 23 3.01 27.35 -35.85
N THR A 24 2.41 26.30 -36.40
CA THR A 24 1.80 25.23 -35.61
C THR A 24 2.93 24.63 -34.81
N ALA A 25 3.11 25.09 -33.58
CA ALA A 25 3.99 24.41 -32.63
C ALA A 25 3.43 22.99 -32.52
N ALA A 26 4.09 22.04 -33.16
CA ALA A 26 3.87 20.64 -32.92
C ALA A 26 4.12 20.43 -31.42
N ILE A 27 3.05 20.23 -30.66
CA ILE A 27 3.13 19.73 -29.29
C ILE A 27 3.80 18.37 -29.47
N ALA A 28 5.09 18.32 -29.20
CA ALA A 28 5.82 17.07 -29.09
C ALA A 28 5.18 16.33 -27.92
N THR A 29 4.26 15.41 -28.23
CA THR A 29 3.71 14.51 -27.24
C THR A 29 4.87 13.61 -26.83
N GLU A 30 5.46 13.87 -25.65
CA GLU A 30 6.45 12.98 -25.06
C GLU A 30 5.89 11.55 -25.11
N PRO A 31 6.68 10.56 -25.51
CA PRO A 31 6.22 9.18 -25.52
C PRO A 31 5.76 8.80 -24.13
N PHE A 32 4.53 8.24 -24.04
CA PHE A 32 3.93 7.83 -22.78
C PHE A 32 4.83 6.82 -22.06
N ASP A 33 5.37 7.20 -20.90
CA ASP A 33 6.20 6.33 -20.06
C ASP A 33 5.31 5.39 -19.24
N GLN A 34 5.14 4.19 -19.78
CA GLN A 34 4.36 3.13 -19.14
C GLN A 34 4.96 2.68 -17.79
N GLN A 35 6.29 2.75 -17.63
CA GLN A 35 6.94 2.40 -16.37
C GLN A 35 6.63 3.44 -15.29
N ALA A 36 6.70 4.72 -15.62
CA ALA A 36 6.32 5.80 -14.72
C ALA A 36 4.85 5.69 -14.33
N ALA A 37 3.96 5.48 -15.30
CA ALA A 37 2.52 5.34 -15.03
C ALA A 37 2.20 4.16 -14.09
N LEU A 38 2.87 3.02 -14.23
CA LEU A 38 2.70 1.87 -13.33
C LEU A 38 3.24 2.14 -11.92
N ARG A 39 4.34 2.88 -11.80
CA ARG A 39 4.86 3.32 -10.50
C ARG A 39 3.90 4.29 -9.81
N ASP A 40 3.35 5.26 -10.54
CA ASP A 40 2.38 6.21 -10.02
C ASP A 40 1.10 5.50 -9.55
N LEU A 41 0.61 4.54 -10.34
CA LEU A 41 -0.53 3.71 -9.97
C LEU A 41 -0.25 2.94 -8.67
N ALA A 42 0.92 2.31 -8.56
CA ALA A 42 1.33 1.61 -7.36
C ALA A 42 1.46 2.55 -6.14
N ALA A 43 2.01 3.77 -6.34
CA ALA A 43 2.12 4.76 -5.27
C ALA A 43 0.73 5.19 -4.75
N VAL A 44 -0.22 5.44 -5.65
CA VAL A 44 -1.61 5.75 -5.27
C VAL A 44 -2.25 4.60 -4.51
N ALA A 45 -2.03 3.34 -4.93
CA ALA A 45 -2.53 2.16 -4.22
C ALA A 45 -1.94 2.05 -2.80
N VAL A 46 -0.65 2.36 -2.61
CA VAL A 46 -0.01 2.40 -1.30
C VAL A 46 -0.65 3.46 -0.40
N GLN A 47 -0.90 4.67 -0.90
CA GLN A 47 -1.55 5.74 -0.14
C GLN A 47 -2.96 5.34 0.29
N ARG A 48 -3.76 4.79 -0.62
CA ARG A 48 -5.11 4.28 -0.31
C ARG A 48 -5.07 3.15 0.74
N THR A 49 -4.05 2.30 0.67
CA THR A 49 -3.86 1.24 1.66
C THR A 49 -3.57 1.82 3.04
N MET A 50 -2.70 2.84 3.15
CA MET A 50 -2.45 3.54 4.42
C MET A 50 -3.73 4.15 5.00
N GLU A 51 -4.51 4.85 4.17
CA GLU A 51 -5.79 5.44 4.59
C GLU A 51 -6.79 4.40 5.06
N LYS A 52 -6.83 3.24 4.40
CA LYS A 52 -7.82 2.20 4.64
C LYS A 52 -7.53 1.33 5.85
N ILE A 53 -6.27 0.91 6.02
CA ILE A 53 -5.87 -0.05 7.06
C ILE A 53 -4.74 0.44 7.98
N GLY A 54 -4.21 1.65 7.77
CA GLY A 54 -3.10 2.21 8.55
C GLY A 54 -3.51 2.97 9.82
N HIS A 55 -4.74 2.82 10.26
CA HIS A 55 -5.27 3.45 11.49
C HIS A 55 -5.80 2.38 12.46
N PRO A 56 -6.00 2.72 13.73
CA PRO A 56 -6.61 1.80 14.69
C PRO A 56 -7.97 1.28 14.17
N ASP A 57 -8.17 -0.02 14.29
CA ASP A 57 -9.34 -0.76 13.76
C ASP A 57 -9.41 -0.90 12.23
N GLY A 58 -8.42 -0.42 11.50
CA GLY A 58 -8.37 -0.51 10.05
C GLY A 58 -8.33 -1.94 9.52
N LEU A 59 -7.60 -2.83 10.20
CA LEU A 59 -7.62 -4.26 9.93
C LEU A 59 -8.73 -4.96 10.73
N TYR A 60 -8.82 -4.67 12.03
CA TYR A 60 -9.72 -5.38 12.93
C TYR A 60 -11.20 -5.28 12.52
N LEU A 61 -11.67 -4.09 12.14
CA LEU A 61 -13.07 -3.89 11.74
C LEU A 61 -13.33 -4.07 10.23
N THR A 62 -12.29 -4.36 9.43
CA THR A 62 -12.47 -4.59 8.00
C THR A 62 -12.50 -6.09 7.70
N PRO A 63 -13.66 -6.72 7.46
CA PRO A 63 -13.79 -8.18 7.34
C PRO A 63 -12.87 -8.81 6.28
N ALA A 64 -12.55 -8.06 5.23
CA ALA A 64 -11.70 -8.51 4.13
C ALA A 64 -10.21 -8.61 4.50
N PHE A 65 -9.76 -7.93 5.55
CA PHE A 65 -8.36 -7.84 5.99
C PHE A 65 -8.16 -8.26 7.44
N HIS A 66 -9.25 -8.56 8.14
CA HIS A 66 -9.25 -8.98 9.52
C HIS A 66 -8.37 -10.21 9.73
N ILE A 67 -7.39 -10.10 10.61
CA ILE A 67 -6.50 -11.20 11.01
C ILE A 67 -7.20 -11.99 12.09
N ARG A 68 -7.64 -13.19 11.77
CA ARG A 68 -8.30 -14.12 12.69
C ARG A 68 -7.27 -14.92 13.47
N LEU A 69 -7.70 -15.60 14.50
CA LEU A 69 -6.88 -16.61 15.15
C LEU A 69 -6.57 -17.74 14.16
N PRO A 70 -5.33 -18.27 14.15
CA PRO A 70 -5.00 -19.39 13.29
C PRO A 70 -5.66 -20.69 13.79
N ALA A 71 -5.94 -21.61 12.88
CA ALA A 71 -6.58 -22.91 13.20
C ALA A 71 -5.84 -23.70 14.29
N LYS A 72 -4.51 -23.50 14.43
CA LYS A 72 -3.74 -24.10 15.53
C LYS A 72 -4.25 -23.68 16.91
N LEU A 73 -4.88 -22.53 17.03
CA LEU A 73 -5.42 -21.99 18.29
C LEU A 73 -6.90 -22.28 18.47
N ASP A 74 -7.59 -22.92 17.51
CA ASP A 74 -9.04 -23.20 17.59
C ASP A 74 -9.39 -24.04 18.82
N THR A 75 -8.60 -25.08 19.12
CA THR A 75 -8.81 -25.92 20.31
C THR A 75 -8.73 -25.10 21.58
N ALA A 76 -7.74 -24.23 21.71
CA ALA A 76 -7.60 -23.37 22.87
C ALA A 76 -8.74 -22.34 22.95
N ALA A 77 -9.10 -21.70 21.82
CA ALA A 77 -10.21 -20.74 21.76
C ALA A 77 -11.54 -21.38 22.17
N ASN A 78 -11.82 -22.59 21.68
CA ASN A 78 -13.04 -23.35 22.03
C ASN A 78 -13.04 -23.78 23.52
N THR A 79 -11.90 -24.24 24.05
CA THR A 79 -11.76 -24.57 25.46
C THR A 79 -12.00 -23.35 26.35
N LEU A 80 -11.40 -22.21 26.01
CA LEU A 80 -11.60 -20.95 26.73
C LEU A 80 -13.06 -20.50 26.68
N ALA A 81 -13.71 -20.61 25.51
CA ALA A 81 -15.11 -20.24 25.35
C ALA A 81 -16.04 -21.11 26.21
N ALA A 82 -15.80 -22.44 26.25
CA ALA A 82 -16.56 -23.38 27.09
C ALA A 82 -16.38 -23.14 28.60
N ASN A 83 -15.31 -22.43 28.99
CA ASN A 83 -14.97 -22.09 30.38
C ASN A 83 -15.14 -20.61 30.72
N TYR A 84 -16.01 -19.88 30.00
CA TYR A 84 -16.33 -18.47 30.21
C TYR A 84 -15.11 -17.52 30.11
N ALA A 85 -14.09 -17.89 29.35
CA ALA A 85 -12.88 -17.12 29.16
C ALA A 85 -12.63 -16.69 27.69
N SER A 86 -13.69 -16.62 26.88
CA SER A 86 -13.62 -16.22 25.46
C SER A 86 -13.01 -14.83 25.23
N SER A 87 -13.11 -13.95 26.24
CA SER A 87 -12.48 -12.61 26.18
C SER A 87 -10.97 -12.64 25.96
N LEU A 88 -10.29 -13.70 26.41
CA LEU A 88 -8.83 -13.88 26.17
C LEU A 88 -8.54 -14.15 24.69
N SER A 89 -9.33 -14.99 24.04
CA SER A 89 -9.19 -15.26 22.60
C SER A 89 -9.46 -14.00 21.77
N THR A 90 -10.52 -13.25 22.12
CA THR A 90 -10.83 -11.98 21.47
C THR A 90 -9.73 -10.93 21.70
N ALA A 91 -9.17 -10.85 22.90
CA ALA A 91 -8.05 -9.96 23.19
C ALA A 91 -6.79 -10.31 22.39
N LEU A 92 -6.50 -11.61 22.22
CA LEU A 92 -5.38 -12.06 21.38
C LEU A 92 -5.61 -11.67 19.92
N GLU A 93 -6.80 -11.92 19.38
CA GLU A 93 -7.15 -11.56 18.01
C GLU A 93 -7.03 -10.04 17.78
N LEU A 94 -7.52 -9.23 18.73
CA LEU A 94 -7.35 -7.79 18.68
C LEU A 94 -5.87 -7.38 18.68
N SER A 95 -5.04 -7.97 19.54
CA SER A 95 -3.61 -7.65 19.64
C SER A 95 -2.83 -8.03 18.38
N LEU A 96 -3.21 -9.13 17.69
CA LEU A 96 -2.66 -9.51 16.39
C LEU A 96 -2.96 -8.44 15.32
N ASN A 97 -4.21 -7.98 15.27
CA ASN A 97 -4.61 -6.93 14.32
C ASN A 97 -3.89 -5.61 14.62
N ARG A 98 -3.80 -5.19 15.91
CA ARG A 98 -3.07 -3.98 16.32
C ARG A 98 -1.59 -4.05 15.98
N SER A 99 -0.97 -5.23 16.15
CA SER A 99 0.42 -5.44 15.75
C SER A 99 0.61 -5.25 14.24
N ALA A 100 -0.32 -5.76 13.44
CA ALA A 100 -0.29 -5.62 11.99
C ALA A 100 -0.59 -4.18 11.53
N GLU A 101 -1.56 -3.50 12.15
CA GLU A 101 -1.88 -2.09 11.88
C GLU A 101 -0.66 -1.18 12.09
N ALA A 102 0.13 -1.43 13.13
CA ALA A 102 1.37 -0.69 13.40
C ALA A 102 2.45 -0.87 12.31
N LEU A 103 2.38 -1.92 11.50
CA LEU A 103 3.31 -2.18 10.41
C LEU A 103 2.91 -1.48 9.09
N VAL A 104 1.68 -0.98 8.95
CA VAL A 104 1.16 -0.44 7.67
C VAL A 104 1.97 0.75 7.20
N HIS A 105 2.22 1.75 8.06
CA HIS A 105 3.01 2.92 7.71
C HIS A 105 4.46 2.59 7.35
N PRO A 106 5.21 1.84 8.17
CA PRO A 106 6.55 1.39 7.79
C PRO A 106 6.61 0.59 6.47
N ALA A 107 5.58 -0.22 6.21
CA ALA A 107 5.48 -0.99 4.97
C ALA A 107 5.25 -0.08 3.75
N ALA A 108 4.37 0.91 3.89
CA ALA A 108 4.11 1.90 2.86
C ALA A 108 5.38 2.72 2.55
N ASP A 109 6.07 3.21 3.59
CA ASP A 109 7.33 3.94 3.45
C ASP A 109 8.40 3.10 2.73
N TYR A 110 8.50 1.82 3.08
CA TYR A 110 9.40 0.89 2.40
C TYR A 110 9.07 0.78 0.92
N VAL A 111 7.78 0.55 0.56
CA VAL A 111 7.37 0.41 -0.84
C VAL A 111 7.60 1.70 -1.60
N LEU A 112 7.17 2.85 -1.08
CA LEU A 112 7.34 4.16 -1.74
C LEU A 112 8.82 4.49 -1.97
N LYS A 113 9.70 4.14 -1.04
CA LYS A 113 11.14 4.37 -1.15
C LYS A 113 11.79 3.58 -2.29
N ILE A 114 11.38 2.31 -2.49
CA ILE A 114 12.00 1.45 -3.50
C ILE A 114 11.30 1.54 -4.86
N LEU A 115 10.06 2.01 -4.91
CA LEU A 115 9.22 2.06 -6.10
C LEU A 115 9.88 2.75 -7.30
N PRO A 116 10.65 3.85 -7.16
CA PRO A 116 11.37 4.45 -8.27
C PRO A 116 12.38 3.51 -8.97
N THR A 117 12.89 2.51 -8.25
CA THR A 117 13.87 1.53 -8.77
C THR A 117 13.20 0.28 -9.35
N VAL A 118 11.89 0.11 -9.12
CA VAL A 118 11.15 -1.05 -9.63
C VAL A 118 11.01 -0.95 -11.15
N THR A 119 11.37 -2.03 -11.83
CA THR A 119 11.12 -2.21 -13.27
C THR A 119 10.10 -3.30 -13.46
N PHE A 120 8.99 -2.95 -14.11
CA PHE A 120 7.94 -3.92 -14.44
C PHE A 120 8.28 -4.62 -15.75
N ALA A 121 8.33 -5.95 -15.73
CA ALA A 121 8.42 -6.73 -16.96
C ALA A 121 7.08 -6.62 -17.70
N ASP A 122 7.14 -6.31 -19.00
CA ASP A 122 5.95 -6.21 -19.87
C ASP A 122 4.88 -5.21 -19.34
N PRO A 123 5.20 -3.91 -19.25
CA PRO A 123 4.29 -2.91 -18.71
C PRO A 123 2.98 -2.79 -19.51
N GLU A 124 3.02 -3.01 -20.84
CA GLU A 124 1.82 -2.96 -21.68
C GLU A 124 0.82 -4.06 -21.29
N ARG A 125 1.30 -5.28 -21.06
CA ARG A 125 0.48 -6.39 -20.59
C ARG A 125 -0.12 -6.13 -19.21
N LEU A 126 0.66 -5.54 -18.29
CA LEU A 126 0.17 -5.20 -16.94
C LEU A 126 -0.94 -4.15 -16.99
N MET A 127 -0.82 -3.15 -17.87
CA MET A 127 -1.84 -2.10 -18.04
C MET A 127 -3.16 -2.64 -18.62
N ARG A 128 -3.11 -3.71 -19.39
CA ARG A 128 -4.30 -4.38 -19.96
C ARG A 128 -4.76 -5.57 -19.12
N GLY A 129 -4.04 -5.90 -18.08
CA GLY A 129 -4.30 -7.05 -17.22
C GLY A 129 -5.46 -6.85 -16.26
N PRO A 130 -5.74 -7.85 -15.41
CA PRO A 130 -6.72 -7.73 -14.34
C PRO A 130 -6.29 -6.63 -13.33
N PRO A 131 -7.23 -6.10 -12.52
CA PRO A 131 -6.96 -4.98 -11.60
C PRO A 131 -5.80 -5.22 -10.62
N ASP A 132 -5.52 -6.48 -10.27
CA ASP A 132 -4.46 -6.88 -9.35
C ASP A 132 -3.12 -7.20 -10.03
N ALA A 133 -3.04 -7.14 -11.37
CA ALA A 133 -1.83 -7.52 -12.12
C ALA A 133 -0.59 -6.72 -11.69
N VAL A 134 -0.74 -5.41 -11.49
CA VAL A 134 0.34 -4.53 -11.07
C VAL A 134 0.79 -4.85 -9.66
N THR A 135 -0.15 -5.08 -8.73
CA THR A 135 0.15 -5.47 -7.35
C THR A 135 0.85 -6.83 -7.30
N ALA A 136 0.40 -7.81 -8.08
CA ALA A 136 1.03 -9.12 -8.15
C ALA A 136 2.48 -9.04 -8.69
N ALA A 137 2.69 -8.24 -9.74
CA ALA A 137 4.03 -7.99 -10.28
C ALA A 137 4.94 -7.27 -9.27
N LEU A 138 4.41 -6.27 -8.57
CA LEU A 138 5.10 -5.57 -7.50
C LEU A 138 5.49 -6.53 -6.38
N GLN A 139 4.53 -7.30 -5.86
CA GLN A 139 4.75 -8.29 -4.80
C GLN A 139 5.83 -9.32 -5.18
N LYS A 140 5.82 -9.79 -6.43
CA LYS A 140 6.84 -10.71 -6.94
C LYS A 140 8.24 -10.08 -6.90
N THR A 141 8.34 -8.81 -7.27
CA THR A 141 9.62 -8.09 -7.39
C THR A 141 10.19 -7.72 -6.02
N ILE A 142 9.36 -7.16 -5.14
CA ILE A 142 9.83 -6.61 -3.85
C ILE A 142 9.62 -7.54 -2.67
N GLY A 143 8.78 -8.58 -2.81
CA GLY A 143 8.32 -9.42 -1.71
C GLY A 143 9.40 -9.95 -0.79
N PRO A 144 10.51 -10.52 -1.28
CA PRO A 144 11.58 -11.02 -0.40
C PRO A 144 12.21 -9.93 0.47
N GLY A 145 12.52 -8.75 -0.11
CA GLY A 145 13.06 -7.61 0.61
C GLY A 145 12.06 -6.99 1.58
N PHE A 146 10.80 -6.90 1.16
CA PHE A 146 9.68 -6.44 1.99
C PHE A 146 9.51 -7.30 3.24
N ARG A 147 9.42 -8.64 3.08
CA ARG A 147 9.33 -9.58 4.21
C ARG A 147 10.49 -9.43 5.18
N LYS A 148 11.72 -9.33 4.67
CA LYS A 148 12.91 -9.14 5.51
C LYS A 148 12.84 -7.83 6.30
N ALA A 149 12.41 -6.73 5.66
CA ALA A 149 12.27 -5.44 6.31
C ALA A 149 11.18 -5.48 7.40
N MET A 150 10.02 -6.04 7.10
CA MET A 150 8.90 -6.12 8.05
C MET A 150 9.20 -7.09 9.19
N ALA A 151 9.87 -8.22 8.95
CA ALA A 151 10.25 -9.17 9.98
C ALA A 151 11.09 -8.53 11.11
N ALA A 152 11.91 -7.53 10.77
CA ALA A 152 12.70 -6.79 11.76
C ALA A 152 11.85 -5.89 12.68
N LEU A 153 10.64 -5.50 12.22
CA LEU A 153 9.75 -4.59 12.94
C LEU A 153 8.67 -5.32 13.75
N VAL A 154 8.34 -6.57 13.37
CA VAL A 154 7.27 -7.35 14.01
C VAL A 154 7.45 -7.48 15.53
N PRO A 155 8.64 -7.78 16.10
CA PRO A 155 8.75 -7.92 17.55
C PRO A 155 8.36 -6.64 18.31
N ALA A 156 8.75 -5.49 17.78
CA ALA A 156 8.42 -4.18 18.39
C ALA A 156 6.92 -3.87 18.27
N SER A 157 6.31 -4.10 17.11
CA SER A 157 4.87 -3.89 16.91
C SER A 157 4.03 -4.85 17.76
N ALA A 158 4.43 -6.11 17.87
CA ALA A 158 3.79 -7.10 18.73
C ALA A 158 3.86 -6.72 20.22
N ALA A 159 5.03 -6.26 20.67
CA ALA A 159 5.19 -5.78 22.04
C ALA A 159 4.35 -4.54 22.34
N GLN A 160 4.27 -3.59 21.40
CA GLN A 160 3.43 -2.39 21.53
C GLN A 160 1.95 -2.72 21.66
N ALA A 161 1.49 -3.76 20.99
CA ALA A 161 0.10 -4.24 21.04
C ALA A 161 -0.15 -5.27 22.16
N ASP A 162 0.83 -5.54 23.01
CA ASP A 162 0.79 -6.59 24.06
C ASP A 162 0.40 -7.99 23.52
N ALA A 163 0.74 -8.30 22.27
CA ALA A 163 0.42 -9.59 21.70
C ALA A 163 1.14 -10.77 22.40
N PRO A 164 2.43 -10.67 22.78
CA PRO A 164 3.09 -11.72 23.58
C PRO A 164 2.44 -11.93 24.95
N GLY A 165 2.14 -10.86 25.69
CA GLY A 165 1.50 -10.94 26.99
C GLY A 165 0.07 -11.51 26.91
N THR A 166 -0.66 -11.15 25.87
CA THR A 166 -2.01 -11.66 25.63
C THR A 166 -1.97 -13.16 25.28
N LEU A 167 -1.02 -13.57 24.43
CA LEU A 167 -0.80 -14.99 24.12
C LEU A 167 -0.45 -15.77 25.39
N GLN A 168 0.43 -15.25 26.24
CA GLN A 168 0.79 -15.90 27.50
C GLN A 168 -0.44 -16.10 28.41
N ARG A 169 -1.34 -15.11 28.50
CA ARG A 169 -2.59 -15.26 29.26
C ARG A 169 -3.50 -16.36 28.69
N VAL A 170 -3.58 -16.46 27.36
CA VAL A 170 -4.31 -17.54 26.68
C VAL A 170 -3.70 -18.89 27.02
N GLN A 171 -2.36 -19.02 26.93
CA GLN A 171 -1.61 -20.23 27.23
C GLN A 171 -1.85 -20.68 28.68
N SER A 172 -1.56 -19.79 29.64
CA SER A 172 -1.72 -20.12 31.07
C SER A 172 -3.14 -20.55 31.40
N ARG A 173 -4.15 -19.83 30.86
CA ARG A 173 -5.55 -20.20 31.14
C ARG A 173 -5.95 -21.53 30.50
N TYR A 174 -5.47 -21.82 29.30
CA TYR A 174 -5.70 -23.11 28.65
C TYR A 174 -5.08 -24.25 29.46
N GLU A 175 -3.83 -24.10 29.90
CA GLU A 175 -3.10 -25.08 30.72
C GLU A 175 -3.77 -25.32 32.08
N ASP A 176 -4.26 -24.27 32.74
CA ASP A 176 -5.02 -24.35 34.00
C ASP A 176 -6.33 -25.18 33.83
N ILE A 177 -7.00 -25.02 32.69
CA ILE A 177 -8.26 -25.72 32.43
C ILE A 177 -8.02 -27.19 32.08
N THR A 178 -7.04 -27.45 31.22
CA THR A 178 -6.85 -28.75 30.57
C THR A 178 -5.83 -29.63 31.27
N ASN A 179 -4.99 -29.05 32.11
CA ASN A 179 -3.77 -29.65 32.65
C ASN A 179 -2.87 -30.24 31.54
N THR A 180 -2.86 -29.59 30.36
CA THR A 180 -2.11 -30.01 29.17
C THR A 180 -1.27 -28.83 28.68
N PRO A 181 0.00 -29.02 28.33
CA PRO A 181 0.86 -27.97 27.80
C PRO A 181 0.25 -27.36 26.53
N PHE A 182 0.34 -26.03 26.40
CA PHE A 182 -0.07 -25.32 25.21
C PHE A 182 0.89 -25.65 24.05
N ALA A 183 0.34 -25.83 22.86
CA ALA A 183 1.14 -26.08 21.67
C ALA A 183 2.01 -24.86 21.31
N ASP A 184 3.24 -25.10 20.87
CA ASP A 184 4.15 -24.04 20.42
C ASP A 184 3.53 -23.24 19.26
N PHE A 185 3.62 -21.91 19.35
CA PHE A 185 3.04 -20.98 18.38
C PHE A 185 4.01 -19.86 18.05
N ASP A 186 4.43 -19.80 16.79
CA ASP A 186 5.25 -18.69 16.26
C ASP A 186 4.39 -17.45 16.04
N LEU A 187 4.25 -16.65 17.08
CA LEU A 187 3.48 -15.40 17.06
C LEU A 187 4.02 -14.41 16.02
N ASN A 188 5.34 -14.22 15.98
CA ASN A 188 5.94 -13.24 15.09
C ASN A 188 5.83 -13.65 13.62
N GLY A 189 6.07 -14.93 13.33
CA GLY A 189 5.87 -15.48 11.98
C GLY A 189 4.42 -15.36 11.52
N TYR A 190 3.47 -15.61 12.42
CA TYR A 190 2.05 -15.48 12.10
C TYR A 190 1.64 -14.03 11.82
N ILE A 191 2.08 -13.06 12.64
CA ILE A 191 1.82 -11.64 12.41
C ILE A 191 2.42 -11.22 11.06
N LEU A 192 3.67 -11.58 10.76
CA LEU A 192 4.34 -11.22 9.51
C LEU A 192 3.59 -11.76 8.29
N GLU A 193 3.20 -13.03 8.31
CA GLU A 193 2.51 -13.68 7.19
C GLU A 193 1.14 -13.06 6.96
N SER A 194 0.35 -12.93 8.02
CA SER A 194 -1.00 -12.37 7.97
C SER A 194 -0.99 -10.91 7.54
N PHE A 195 -0.06 -10.11 8.09
CA PHE A 195 0.16 -8.72 7.69
C PHE A 195 0.53 -8.61 6.21
N THR A 196 1.52 -9.40 5.75
CA THR A 196 1.97 -9.36 4.35
C THR A 196 0.80 -9.66 3.41
N THR A 197 0.00 -10.67 3.73
CA THR A 197 -1.18 -11.05 2.96
C THR A 197 -2.22 -9.92 2.93
N ALA A 198 -2.57 -9.36 4.09
CA ALA A 198 -3.55 -8.27 4.20
C ALA A 198 -3.09 -7.00 3.47
N PHE A 199 -1.81 -6.62 3.61
CA PHE A 199 -1.22 -5.44 2.97
C PHE A 199 -1.30 -5.53 1.45
N PHE A 200 -0.80 -6.62 0.84
CA PHE A 200 -0.86 -6.79 -0.62
C PHE A 200 -2.30 -7.00 -1.14
N ALA A 201 -3.17 -7.66 -0.37
CA ALA A 201 -4.59 -7.76 -0.71
C ALA A 201 -5.30 -6.39 -0.68
N SER A 202 -4.88 -5.48 0.19
CA SER A 202 -5.40 -4.10 0.22
C SER A 202 -4.89 -3.28 -0.97
N LEU A 203 -3.61 -3.45 -1.36
CA LEU A 203 -3.03 -2.80 -2.55
C LEU A 203 -3.72 -3.21 -3.85
N ALA A 204 -4.28 -4.42 -3.91
CA ALA A 204 -4.93 -4.97 -5.10
C ALA A 204 -6.38 -4.47 -5.33
N ARG A 205 -6.91 -3.63 -4.42
CA ARG A 205 -8.31 -3.14 -4.41
C ARG A 205 -8.40 -1.64 -4.52
#